data_6769d1825dbdb4dbb44e9268b1ecd26e
#
_entry.id   6769d1825dbdb4dbb44e9268b1ecd26e
#
_cell.length_a   1.000
_cell.length_b   1.000
_cell.length_c   1.000
_cell.angle_alpha   90.00
_cell.angle_beta   90.00
_cell.angle_gamma   90.00
#
_symmetry.space_group_name_H-M   'P 1'
#
loop_
_entity.id
_entity.type
_entity.pdbx_description
1 polymer ?
#
loop_
_entity_poly.entity_id
_entity_poly.type
_entity_poly.pdbx_seq_one_letter_code
_entity_poly.pdbx_strand_id
1 'polypeptide(L)'
;MTQPILMLDRVTKRFAGHVAVDSLSLVVPPGVIYGLLGPNGAGKSTTIRMIMNIYVPDGGSVQLFGEPGGRDHSARIGYLPEERGLYPKMRVLDVLLFLAEMKGMDRRATRPQASQWLERLGLGDWAQRKVNELSKGMQQKVQFISTILHDPDLLVMDEAFSGLDPVNSQILKDTVLELRSRGKTILFSTHIMEQAEKLCDHVCIIARGKKLVDGTLADVKRTRSGHHVLVNFDGARGDADRIFADRRLATKADVSGQYAELELAPGADAQQILQALVSSGARLSRFELAEPSLNKIFIDLVGPEAAHPDMRPEVAHA
;
A
#
# COMPACT_ATOMS: atom_id res chain seq x y z
N MET A 1 -11.73 15.26 18.98
CA MET A 1 -10.84 14.45 18.10
C MET A 1 -11.27 13.01 18.27
N THR A 2 -11.55 12.29 17.19
CA THR A 2 -11.90 10.86 17.22
C THR A 2 -10.69 10.05 17.69
N GLN A 3 -10.91 9.09 18.60
CA GLN A 3 -9.85 8.23 19.12
C GLN A 3 -9.26 7.38 17.98
N PRO A 4 -7.92 7.29 17.85
CA PRO A 4 -7.29 6.47 16.83
C PRO A 4 -7.60 4.98 17.06
N ILE A 5 -7.72 4.23 15.96
CA ILE A 5 -7.99 2.78 16.03
C ILE A 5 -6.73 1.97 16.33
N LEU A 6 -5.59 2.49 15.89
CA LEU A 6 -4.26 1.92 16.12
C LEU A 6 -3.26 3.04 16.39
N MET A 7 -2.42 2.86 17.40
CA MET A 7 -1.29 3.73 17.68
C MET A 7 -0.05 2.90 18.01
N LEU A 8 1.05 3.20 17.35
CA LEU A 8 2.38 2.71 17.69
C LEU A 8 3.17 3.88 18.27
N ASP A 9 3.79 3.68 19.44
CA ASP A 9 4.70 4.65 20.04
C ASP A 9 6.09 4.05 20.17
N ARG A 10 7.01 4.49 19.30
CA ARG A 10 8.44 4.13 19.25
C ARG A 10 8.69 2.61 19.32
N VAL A 11 7.86 1.83 18.63
CA VAL A 11 8.02 0.38 18.64
C VAL A 11 9.33 -0.03 17.98
N THR A 12 10.03 -0.93 18.62
CA THR A 12 11.32 -1.47 18.15
C THR A 12 11.29 -2.98 18.15
N LYS A 13 11.82 -3.60 17.11
CA LYS A 13 11.99 -5.06 17.03
C LYS A 13 13.36 -5.43 16.49
N ARG A 14 14.04 -6.31 17.21
CA ARG A 14 15.38 -6.81 16.88
C ARG A 14 15.35 -8.32 16.72
N PHE A 15 16.11 -8.82 15.77
CA PHE A 15 16.40 -10.24 15.57
C PHE A 15 17.89 -10.39 15.42
N ALA A 16 18.50 -11.40 16.03
CA ALA A 16 19.90 -11.83 15.90
C ALA A 16 20.84 -10.85 15.11
N GLY A 17 21.18 -9.71 15.71
CA GLY A 17 22.08 -8.70 15.14
C GLY A 17 21.49 -7.73 14.11
N HIS A 18 20.18 -7.82 13.82
CA HIS A 18 19.48 -6.94 12.90
C HIS A 18 18.30 -6.22 13.59
N VAL A 19 18.19 -4.91 13.37
CA VAL A 19 17.03 -4.10 13.80
C VAL A 19 16.03 -4.04 12.67
N ALA A 20 14.96 -4.84 12.78
CA ALA A 20 13.93 -4.94 11.74
C ALA A 20 12.97 -3.73 11.78
N VAL A 21 12.70 -3.19 12.96
CA VAL A 21 11.90 -1.96 13.18
C VAL A 21 12.60 -1.15 14.27
N ASP A 22 12.84 0.14 13.99
CA ASP A 22 13.59 1.04 14.85
C ASP A 22 12.76 2.26 15.21
N SER A 23 12.26 2.27 16.44
CA SER A 23 11.53 3.41 17.05
C SER A 23 10.37 3.94 16.18
N LEU A 24 9.62 3.04 15.56
CA LEU A 24 8.52 3.38 14.66
C LEU A 24 7.31 3.91 15.45
N SER A 25 6.87 5.12 15.13
CA SER A 25 5.62 5.71 15.66
C SER A 25 4.68 6.04 14.51
N LEU A 26 3.42 5.62 14.62
CA LEU A 26 2.35 5.97 13.67
C LEU A 26 0.99 5.97 14.36
N VAL A 27 0.04 6.69 13.76
CA VAL A 27 -1.33 6.80 14.26
C VAL A 27 -2.28 6.53 13.09
N VAL A 28 -3.17 5.54 13.25
CA VAL A 28 -4.18 5.20 12.24
C VAL A 28 -5.53 5.74 12.71
N PRO A 29 -6.10 6.74 12.01
CA PRO A 29 -7.45 7.22 12.29
C PRO A 29 -8.50 6.16 11.96
N PRO A 30 -9.71 6.22 12.54
CA PRO A 30 -10.81 5.34 12.15
C PRO A 30 -11.36 5.70 10.76
N GLY A 31 -11.89 4.69 10.04
CA GLY A 31 -12.60 4.86 8.78
C GLY A 31 -11.74 5.23 7.57
N VAL A 32 -10.44 4.97 7.61
CA VAL A 32 -9.50 5.26 6.52
C VAL A 32 -8.84 4.00 5.99
N ILE A 33 -8.32 4.09 4.76
CA ILE A 33 -7.35 3.15 4.22
C ILE A 33 -5.96 3.72 4.46
N TYR A 34 -5.18 3.04 5.30
CA TYR A 34 -3.83 3.42 5.69
C TYR A 34 -2.81 2.45 5.07
N GLY A 35 -1.94 2.97 4.21
CA GLY A 35 -0.89 2.21 3.54
C GLY A 35 0.42 2.21 4.33
N LEU A 36 0.95 1.04 4.67
CA LEU A 36 2.30 0.85 5.19
C LEU A 36 3.22 0.44 4.04
N LEU A 37 3.97 1.40 3.50
CA LEU A 37 4.67 1.27 2.23
C LEU A 37 6.18 1.12 2.44
N GLY A 38 6.83 0.42 1.53
CA GLY A 38 8.29 0.29 1.57
C GLY A 38 8.79 -0.93 0.82
N PRO A 39 10.10 -1.03 0.55
CA PRO A 39 10.68 -2.16 -0.15
C PRO A 39 10.61 -3.45 0.67
N ASN A 40 10.95 -4.58 0.05
CA ASN A 40 11.11 -5.83 0.77
C ASN A 40 12.21 -5.69 1.83
N GLY A 41 11.97 -6.25 3.03
CA GLY A 41 12.87 -6.09 4.17
C GLY A 41 12.80 -4.73 4.89
N ALA A 42 11.89 -3.83 4.52
CA ALA A 42 11.72 -2.52 5.19
C ALA A 42 11.19 -2.61 6.64
N GLY A 43 10.64 -3.76 7.05
CA GLY A 43 10.04 -3.96 8.37
C GLY A 43 8.50 -3.98 8.38
N LYS A 44 7.83 -3.94 7.20
CA LYS A 44 6.36 -3.92 7.08
C LYS A 44 5.69 -5.09 7.80
N SER A 45 5.99 -6.33 7.37
CA SER A 45 5.40 -7.55 7.96
C SER A 45 5.77 -7.72 9.43
N THR A 46 6.98 -7.29 9.85
CA THR A 46 7.39 -7.28 11.26
C THR A 46 6.52 -6.33 12.07
N THR A 47 6.25 -5.13 11.54
CA THR A 47 5.35 -4.15 12.16
C THR A 47 3.92 -4.70 12.29
N ILE A 48 3.38 -5.28 11.21
CA ILE A 48 2.06 -5.92 11.22
C ILE A 48 2.01 -7.05 12.27
N ARG A 49 3.04 -7.90 12.33
CA ARG A 49 3.10 -9.00 13.32
C ARG A 49 3.16 -8.50 14.77
N MET A 50 3.75 -7.31 15.02
CA MET A 50 3.69 -6.66 16.35
C MET A 50 2.28 -6.12 16.64
N ILE A 51 1.61 -5.51 15.65
CA ILE A 51 0.21 -5.04 15.78
C ILE A 51 -0.71 -6.24 16.11
N MET A 52 -0.50 -7.36 15.45
CA MET A 52 -1.27 -8.60 15.66
C MET A 52 -0.86 -9.38 16.93
N ASN A 53 0.04 -8.85 17.75
CA ASN A 53 0.59 -9.50 18.92
C ASN A 53 1.21 -10.89 18.66
N ILE A 54 1.66 -11.13 17.40
CA ILE A 54 2.44 -12.33 17.02
C ILE A 54 3.88 -12.15 17.49
N TYR A 55 4.40 -10.91 17.41
CA TYR A 55 5.68 -10.52 17.98
C TYR A 55 5.48 -9.49 19.08
N VAL A 56 6.13 -9.70 20.22
CA VAL A 56 6.24 -8.69 21.28
C VAL A 56 7.32 -7.69 20.87
N PRO A 57 7.05 -6.38 20.86
CA PRO A 57 8.09 -5.38 20.62
C PRO A 57 9.15 -5.42 21.73
N ASP A 58 10.42 -5.17 21.37
CA ASP A 58 11.53 -5.08 22.32
C ASP A 58 11.60 -3.68 23.00
N GLY A 59 10.87 -2.72 22.47
CA GLY A 59 10.70 -1.36 23.02
C GLY A 59 9.49 -0.67 22.43
N GLY A 60 9.01 0.36 23.11
CA GLY A 60 7.82 1.11 22.72
C GLY A 60 6.52 0.39 23.10
N SER A 61 5.39 0.85 22.54
CA SER A 61 4.08 0.29 22.84
C SER A 61 3.17 0.27 21.62
N VAL A 62 2.24 -0.68 21.60
CA VAL A 62 1.15 -0.82 20.64
C VAL A 62 -0.15 -0.56 21.37
N GLN A 63 -1.04 0.24 20.81
CA GLN A 63 -2.40 0.43 21.30
C GLN A 63 -3.40 0.15 20.17
N LEU A 64 -4.45 -0.60 20.50
CA LEU A 64 -5.55 -0.93 19.60
C LEU A 64 -6.86 -0.50 20.26
N PHE A 65 -7.69 0.23 19.51
CA PHE A 65 -8.99 0.73 20.01
C PHE A 65 -8.90 1.53 21.32
N GLY A 66 -7.74 2.20 21.55
CA GLY A 66 -7.45 2.95 22.77
C GLY A 66 -7.00 2.12 23.96
N GLU A 67 -6.85 0.82 23.79
CA GLU A 67 -6.37 -0.11 24.82
C GLU A 67 -4.94 -0.59 24.53
N PRO A 68 -4.15 -0.91 25.58
CA PRO A 68 -2.82 -1.46 25.37
C PRO A 68 -2.86 -2.74 24.53
N GLY A 69 -1.86 -2.91 23.65
CA GLY A 69 -1.65 -4.15 22.91
C GLY A 69 -1.47 -5.37 23.83
N GLY A 70 -1.80 -6.55 23.32
CA GLY A 70 -1.76 -7.79 24.09
C GLY A 70 -3.11 -8.20 24.70
N ARG A 71 -4.14 -7.35 24.66
CA ARG A 71 -5.52 -7.76 24.90
C ARG A 71 -6.09 -8.49 23.70
N ASP A 72 -7.06 -9.36 23.92
CA ASP A 72 -7.74 -10.07 22.85
C ASP A 72 -8.73 -9.13 22.12
N HIS A 73 -8.32 -8.67 20.96
CA HIS A 73 -9.16 -7.91 20.01
C HIS A 73 -9.53 -8.74 18.79
N SER A 74 -9.36 -10.06 18.83
CA SER A 74 -9.50 -10.95 17.68
C SER A 74 -10.86 -10.88 17.00
N ALA A 75 -11.94 -10.62 17.75
CA ALA A 75 -13.29 -10.44 17.21
C ALA A 75 -13.46 -9.13 16.41
N ARG A 76 -12.62 -8.12 16.67
CA ARG A 76 -12.68 -6.81 16.04
C ARG A 76 -11.66 -6.60 14.92
N ILE A 77 -10.73 -7.56 14.77
CA ILE A 77 -9.65 -7.47 13.79
C ILE A 77 -9.74 -8.63 12.80
N GLY A 78 -9.77 -8.27 11.51
CA GLY A 78 -9.50 -9.21 10.42
C GLY A 78 -8.03 -9.13 10.03
N TYR A 79 -7.34 -10.27 9.95
CA TYR A 79 -5.94 -10.32 9.52
C TYR A 79 -5.76 -11.21 8.30
N LEU A 80 -5.27 -10.64 7.22
CA LEU A 80 -4.89 -11.33 6.00
C LEU A 80 -3.36 -11.35 5.90
N PRO A 81 -2.69 -12.45 6.27
CA PRO A 81 -1.24 -12.57 6.12
C PRO A 81 -0.83 -12.76 4.66
N GLU A 82 0.42 -12.46 4.34
CA GLU A 82 1.03 -12.73 3.03
C GLU A 82 1.01 -14.23 2.69
N GLU A 83 1.31 -15.08 3.68
CA GLU A 83 1.29 -16.53 3.52
C GLU A 83 -0.14 -17.08 3.63
N ARG A 84 -0.43 -18.09 2.82
CA ARG A 84 -1.76 -18.71 2.82
C ARG A 84 -1.91 -19.70 3.95
N GLY A 85 -2.82 -19.39 4.89
CA GLY A 85 -3.11 -20.20 6.08
C GLY A 85 -4.37 -21.05 5.96
N LEU A 86 -4.83 -21.42 4.75
CA LEU A 86 -6.03 -22.21 4.56
C LEU A 86 -5.76 -23.73 4.73
N TYR A 87 -6.77 -24.47 5.16
CA TYR A 87 -6.74 -25.93 5.34
C TYR A 87 -6.96 -26.66 4.00
N PRO A 88 -5.91 -27.24 3.35
CA PRO A 88 -5.99 -27.69 1.97
C PRO A 88 -7.01 -28.81 1.71
N LYS A 89 -7.25 -29.66 2.70
CA LYS A 89 -8.14 -30.84 2.60
C LYS A 89 -9.60 -30.53 2.96
N MET A 90 -9.89 -29.38 3.55
CA MET A 90 -11.25 -28.97 3.88
C MET A 90 -11.97 -28.41 2.65
N ARG A 91 -13.32 -28.47 2.66
CA ARG A 91 -14.13 -27.77 1.63
C ARG A 91 -14.10 -26.28 1.89
N VAL A 92 -14.21 -25.49 0.84
CA VAL A 92 -14.14 -24.01 0.88
C VAL A 92 -15.12 -23.44 1.90
N LEU A 93 -16.40 -23.82 1.82
CA LEU A 93 -17.42 -23.32 2.75
C LEU A 93 -17.14 -23.78 4.19
N ASP A 94 -16.65 -25.01 4.39
CA ASP A 94 -16.35 -25.52 5.73
C ASP A 94 -15.16 -24.78 6.37
N VAL A 95 -14.14 -24.42 5.59
CA VAL A 95 -13.02 -23.57 6.08
C VAL A 95 -13.53 -22.21 6.54
N LEU A 96 -14.38 -21.55 5.72
CA LEU A 96 -14.94 -20.24 6.07
C LEU A 96 -15.74 -20.31 7.37
N LEU A 97 -16.59 -21.31 7.50
CA LEU A 97 -17.40 -21.50 8.70
C LEU A 97 -16.56 -21.84 9.93
N PHE A 98 -15.53 -22.68 9.77
CA PHE A 98 -14.59 -23.01 10.84
C PHE A 98 -13.83 -21.77 11.34
N LEU A 99 -13.29 -20.96 10.44
CA LEU A 99 -12.57 -19.75 10.79
C LEU A 99 -13.50 -18.70 11.44
N ALA A 100 -14.76 -18.62 11.00
CA ALA A 100 -15.77 -17.77 11.62
C ALA A 100 -16.14 -18.24 13.04
N GLU A 101 -16.27 -19.54 13.26
CA GLU A 101 -16.49 -20.10 14.60
C GLU A 101 -15.36 -19.75 15.57
N MET A 102 -14.09 -19.77 15.11
CA MET A 102 -12.94 -19.34 15.91
C MET A 102 -12.99 -17.84 16.27
N LYS A 103 -13.77 -17.05 15.54
CA LYS A 103 -14.06 -15.63 15.83
C LYS A 103 -15.33 -15.44 16.65
N GLY A 104 -15.94 -16.52 17.16
CA GLY A 104 -17.14 -16.51 18.01
C GLY A 104 -18.47 -16.44 17.25
N MET A 105 -18.47 -16.63 15.92
CA MET A 105 -19.70 -16.64 15.13
C MET A 105 -20.43 -17.99 15.20
N ASP A 106 -21.75 -17.96 15.17
CA ASP A 106 -22.55 -19.18 15.04
C ASP A 106 -22.47 -19.74 13.61
N ARG A 107 -22.12 -21.03 13.48
CA ARG A 107 -21.92 -21.69 12.19
C ARG A 107 -23.17 -21.67 11.31
N ARG A 108 -24.35 -21.87 11.89
CA ARG A 108 -25.60 -21.95 11.13
C ARG A 108 -26.03 -20.58 10.65
N ALA A 109 -25.92 -19.58 11.53
CA ALA A 109 -26.24 -18.18 11.19
C ALA A 109 -25.27 -17.58 10.16
N THR A 110 -23.99 -17.99 10.20
CA THR A 110 -22.94 -17.48 9.29
C THR A 110 -22.99 -18.09 7.89
N ARG A 111 -23.53 -19.31 7.74
CA ARG A 111 -23.52 -20.02 6.44
C ARG A 111 -24.13 -19.23 5.29
N PRO A 112 -25.30 -18.55 5.39
CA PRO A 112 -25.86 -17.75 4.29
C PRO A 112 -24.91 -16.61 3.89
N GLN A 113 -24.32 -15.92 4.85
CA GLN A 113 -23.39 -14.82 4.61
C GLN A 113 -22.10 -15.31 3.94
N ALA A 114 -21.55 -16.43 4.37
CA ALA A 114 -20.38 -17.05 3.73
C ALA A 114 -20.67 -17.44 2.28
N SER A 115 -21.84 -18.01 2.01
CA SER A 115 -22.28 -18.36 0.64
C SER A 115 -22.44 -17.10 -0.22
N GLN A 116 -23.04 -16.04 0.31
CA GLN A 116 -23.20 -14.76 -0.40
C GLN A 116 -21.84 -14.15 -0.78
N TRP A 117 -20.85 -14.20 0.12
CA TRP A 117 -19.49 -13.73 -0.19
C TRP A 117 -18.81 -14.59 -1.25
N LEU A 118 -18.99 -15.91 -1.23
CA LEU A 118 -18.48 -16.81 -2.27
C LEU A 118 -19.08 -16.46 -3.64
N GLU A 119 -20.41 -16.30 -3.73
CA GLU A 119 -21.09 -15.88 -4.96
C GLU A 119 -20.55 -14.55 -5.46
N ARG A 120 -20.48 -13.55 -4.58
CA ARG A 120 -20.01 -12.21 -4.90
C ARG A 120 -18.59 -12.18 -5.46
N LEU A 121 -17.69 -13.02 -4.95
CA LEU A 121 -16.30 -13.12 -5.42
C LEU A 121 -16.11 -14.17 -6.54
N GLY A 122 -17.20 -14.71 -7.11
CA GLY A 122 -17.17 -15.66 -8.22
C GLY A 122 -16.67 -17.06 -7.81
N LEU A 123 -16.95 -17.46 -6.57
CA LEU A 123 -16.55 -18.75 -6.00
C LEU A 123 -17.74 -19.64 -5.58
N GLY A 124 -18.98 -19.29 -5.96
CA GLY A 124 -20.19 -20.04 -5.58
C GLY A 124 -20.11 -21.52 -5.92
N ASP A 125 -19.77 -21.86 -7.16
CA ASP A 125 -19.63 -23.25 -7.65
C ASP A 125 -18.50 -24.03 -6.94
N TRP A 126 -17.60 -23.32 -6.25
CA TRP A 126 -16.45 -23.90 -5.55
C TRP A 126 -16.71 -24.15 -4.07
N ALA A 127 -17.86 -23.74 -3.53
CA ALA A 127 -18.20 -23.83 -2.11
C ALA A 127 -18.01 -25.26 -1.54
N GLN A 128 -18.34 -26.29 -2.30
CA GLN A 128 -18.25 -27.71 -1.92
C GLN A 128 -16.94 -28.39 -2.36
N ARG A 129 -16.08 -27.70 -3.10
CA ARG A 129 -14.76 -28.20 -3.52
C ARG A 129 -13.73 -28.03 -2.39
N LYS A 130 -12.67 -28.85 -2.45
CA LYS A 130 -11.55 -28.72 -1.49
C LYS A 130 -10.68 -27.53 -1.84
N VAL A 131 -10.08 -26.92 -0.83
CA VAL A 131 -9.21 -25.75 -0.99
C VAL A 131 -8.01 -26.02 -1.90
N ASN A 132 -7.44 -27.23 -1.88
CA ASN A 132 -6.33 -27.61 -2.75
C ASN A 132 -6.70 -27.76 -4.23
N GLU A 133 -7.99 -27.75 -4.57
CA GLU A 133 -8.47 -27.76 -5.96
C GLU A 133 -8.53 -26.33 -6.55
N LEU A 134 -8.39 -25.29 -5.73
CA LEU A 134 -8.47 -23.90 -6.13
C LEU A 134 -7.14 -23.39 -6.67
N SER A 135 -7.21 -22.50 -7.67
CA SER A 135 -6.05 -21.71 -8.09
C SER A 135 -5.53 -20.82 -6.95
N LYS A 136 -4.30 -20.34 -7.09
CA LYS A 136 -3.72 -19.43 -6.09
C LYS A 136 -4.56 -18.17 -5.86
N GLY A 137 -5.09 -17.56 -6.92
CA GLY A 137 -5.98 -16.38 -6.82
C GLY A 137 -7.31 -16.70 -6.15
N MET A 138 -7.88 -17.87 -6.42
CA MET A 138 -9.12 -18.31 -5.76
C MET A 138 -8.90 -18.57 -4.27
N GLN A 139 -7.78 -19.18 -3.88
CA GLN A 139 -7.41 -19.36 -2.46
C GLN A 139 -7.26 -18.01 -1.75
N GLN A 140 -6.66 -17.02 -2.41
CA GLN A 140 -6.54 -15.65 -1.88
C GLN A 140 -7.91 -15.03 -1.61
N LYS A 141 -8.87 -15.19 -2.53
CA LYS A 141 -10.25 -14.74 -2.32
C LYS A 141 -10.92 -15.42 -1.13
N VAL A 142 -10.75 -16.75 -0.98
CA VAL A 142 -11.30 -17.50 0.17
C VAL A 142 -10.68 -16.98 1.48
N GLN A 143 -9.37 -16.75 1.51
CA GLN A 143 -8.68 -16.21 2.67
C GLN A 143 -9.16 -14.78 2.98
N PHE A 144 -9.36 -13.94 1.97
CA PHE A 144 -9.92 -12.62 2.14
C PHE A 144 -11.35 -12.68 2.72
N ILE A 145 -12.22 -13.55 2.20
CA ILE A 145 -13.58 -13.76 2.77
C ILE A 145 -13.48 -14.12 4.25
N SER A 146 -12.62 -15.07 4.62
CA SER A 146 -12.48 -15.48 6.02
C SER A 146 -12.05 -14.33 6.95
N THR A 147 -11.36 -13.35 6.39
CA THR A 147 -10.84 -12.19 7.12
C THR A 147 -11.91 -11.13 7.39
N ILE A 148 -12.93 -11.04 6.53
CA ILE A 148 -13.99 -10.02 6.63
C ILE A 148 -15.34 -10.57 7.12
N LEU A 149 -15.50 -11.89 7.18
CA LEU A 149 -16.79 -12.55 7.43
C LEU A 149 -17.39 -12.19 8.80
N HIS A 150 -16.55 -11.94 9.80
CA HIS A 150 -16.95 -11.54 11.14
C HIS A 150 -17.13 -10.02 11.32
N ASP A 151 -17.19 -9.28 10.21
CA ASP A 151 -17.42 -7.83 10.15
C ASP A 151 -16.47 -6.98 11.03
N PRO A 152 -15.14 -7.16 10.92
CA PRO A 152 -14.16 -6.49 11.78
C PRO A 152 -14.22 -4.97 11.67
N ASP A 153 -13.78 -4.26 12.74
CA ASP A 153 -13.60 -2.80 12.73
C ASP A 153 -12.29 -2.38 12.07
N LEU A 154 -11.26 -3.22 12.22
CA LEU A 154 -9.93 -3.05 11.63
C LEU A 154 -9.58 -4.26 10.77
N LEU A 155 -9.29 -4.02 9.50
CA LEU A 155 -8.77 -5.01 8.56
C LEU A 155 -7.28 -4.76 8.37
N VAL A 156 -6.45 -5.73 8.71
CA VAL A 156 -4.99 -5.70 8.50
C VAL A 156 -4.63 -6.67 7.39
N MET A 157 -3.98 -6.17 6.33
CA MET A 157 -3.64 -6.95 5.15
C MET A 157 -2.16 -6.82 4.82
N ASP A 158 -1.44 -7.95 4.80
CA ASP A 158 -0.02 -7.99 4.46
C ASP A 158 0.17 -8.48 3.02
N GLU A 159 0.63 -7.58 2.12
CA GLU A 159 0.86 -7.84 0.68
C GLU A 159 -0.35 -8.51 -0.05
N ALA A 160 -1.58 -8.12 0.33
CA ALA A 160 -2.83 -8.80 -0.04
C ALA A 160 -3.11 -8.91 -1.54
N PHE A 161 -2.54 -8.03 -2.35
CA PHE A 161 -2.76 -7.98 -3.80
C PHE A 161 -1.62 -8.64 -4.60
N SER A 162 -0.60 -9.14 -3.91
CA SER A 162 0.56 -9.78 -4.55
C SER A 162 0.18 -11.09 -5.21
N GLY A 163 0.65 -11.31 -6.45
CA GLY A 163 0.43 -12.54 -7.19
C GLY A 163 -1.01 -12.79 -7.67
N LEU A 164 -1.88 -11.77 -7.60
CA LEU A 164 -3.19 -11.80 -8.23
C LEU A 164 -3.11 -11.26 -9.66
N ASP A 165 -3.90 -11.86 -10.55
CA ASP A 165 -4.15 -11.27 -11.86
C ASP A 165 -4.94 -9.95 -11.73
N PRO A 166 -4.92 -9.09 -12.78
CA PRO A 166 -5.55 -7.77 -12.72
C PRO A 166 -7.04 -7.80 -12.37
N VAL A 167 -7.79 -8.79 -12.86
CA VAL A 167 -9.24 -8.90 -12.63
C VAL A 167 -9.53 -9.22 -11.16
N ASN A 168 -8.86 -10.25 -10.63
CA ASN A 168 -9.02 -10.64 -9.23
C ASN A 168 -8.53 -9.55 -8.27
N SER A 169 -7.44 -8.86 -8.62
CA SER A 169 -6.94 -7.72 -7.87
C SER A 169 -7.96 -6.58 -7.81
N GLN A 170 -8.64 -6.27 -8.94
CA GLN A 170 -9.65 -5.21 -8.98
C GLN A 170 -10.87 -5.55 -8.12
N ILE A 171 -11.37 -6.78 -8.16
CA ILE A 171 -12.51 -7.23 -7.33
C ILE A 171 -12.21 -7.04 -5.83
N LEU A 172 -11.00 -7.41 -5.39
CA LEU A 172 -10.61 -7.22 -3.99
C LEU A 172 -10.47 -5.75 -3.62
N LYS A 173 -9.91 -4.91 -4.50
CA LYS A 173 -9.79 -3.46 -4.30
C LYS A 173 -11.16 -2.80 -4.15
N ASP A 174 -12.10 -3.14 -5.03
CA ASP A 174 -13.47 -2.61 -4.96
C ASP A 174 -14.16 -3.01 -3.65
N THR A 175 -13.93 -4.24 -3.19
CA THR A 175 -14.45 -4.72 -1.90
C THR A 175 -13.83 -3.96 -0.71
N VAL A 176 -12.52 -3.68 -0.76
CA VAL A 176 -11.82 -2.88 0.26
C VAL A 176 -12.36 -1.44 0.31
N LEU A 177 -12.58 -0.80 -0.85
CA LEU A 177 -13.18 0.53 -0.93
C LEU A 177 -14.62 0.55 -0.37
N GLU A 178 -15.39 -0.49 -0.63
CA GLU A 178 -16.73 -0.63 -0.06
C GLU A 178 -16.68 -0.79 1.47
N LEU A 179 -15.80 -1.63 2.00
CA LEU A 179 -15.62 -1.77 3.45
C LEU A 179 -15.25 -0.43 4.09
N ARG A 180 -14.35 0.32 3.48
CA ARG A 180 -13.99 1.68 3.92
C ARG A 180 -15.20 2.62 3.89
N SER A 181 -16.02 2.59 2.84
CA SER A 181 -17.24 3.43 2.75
C SER A 181 -18.28 3.11 3.83
N ARG A 182 -18.23 1.89 4.39
CA ARG A 182 -19.04 1.46 5.54
C ARG A 182 -18.41 1.84 6.90
N GLY A 183 -17.33 2.63 6.90
CA GLY A 183 -16.65 3.10 8.10
C GLY A 183 -15.60 2.13 8.67
N LYS A 184 -15.28 1.03 7.98
CA LYS A 184 -14.20 0.12 8.40
C LYS A 184 -12.84 0.77 8.17
N THR A 185 -11.88 0.47 9.04
CA THR A 185 -10.50 0.92 8.90
C THR A 185 -9.67 -0.19 8.28
N ILE A 186 -8.84 0.15 7.32
CA ILE A 186 -7.99 -0.81 6.62
C ILE A 186 -6.53 -0.36 6.74
N LEU A 187 -5.68 -1.22 7.31
CA LEU A 187 -4.23 -1.10 7.27
C LEU A 187 -3.71 -2.14 6.28
N PHE A 188 -3.08 -1.71 5.20
CA PHE A 188 -2.46 -2.68 4.30
C PHE A 188 -1.00 -2.34 3.99
N SER A 189 -0.18 -3.38 3.87
CA SER A 189 1.19 -3.25 3.43
C SER A 189 1.32 -3.52 1.93
N THR A 190 2.20 -2.77 1.28
CA THR A 190 2.63 -3.06 -0.10
C THR A 190 3.97 -2.42 -0.42
N HIS A 191 4.67 -2.99 -1.37
CA HIS A 191 5.83 -2.37 -2.02
C HIS A 191 5.47 -1.72 -3.37
N ILE A 192 4.21 -1.84 -3.82
CA ILE A 192 3.72 -1.32 -5.10
C ILE A 192 3.05 0.05 -4.87
N MET A 193 3.78 1.13 -5.14
CA MET A 193 3.35 2.50 -4.88
C MET A 193 2.07 2.89 -5.62
N GLU A 194 1.89 2.41 -6.85
CA GLU A 194 0.68 2.68 -7.64
C GLU A 194 -0.60 2.10 -7.02
N GLN A 195 -0.49 0.97 -6.30
CA GLN A 195 -1.64 0.41 -5.59
C GLN A 195 -2.03 1.30 -4.42
N ALA A 196 -1.04 1.77 -3.65
CA ALA A 196 -1.26 2.68 -2.54
C ALA A 196 -1.84 4.01 -3.02
N GLU A 197 -1.35 4.55 -4.13
CA GLU A 197 -1.83 5.82 -4.69
C GLU A 197 -3.31 5.77 -5.10
N LYS A 198 -3.80 4.60 -5.52
CA LYS A 198 -5.19 4.39 -5.93
C LYS A 198 -6.15 4.09 -4.77
N LEU A 199 -5.63 3.63 -3.64
CA LEU A 199 -6.47 3.09 -2.55
C LEU A 199 -6.38 3.90 -1.26
N CYS A 200 -5.20 4.45 -0.93
CA CYS A 200 -4.96 5.02 0.40
C CYS A 200 -5.52 6.42 0.58
N ASP A 201 -6.06 6.66 1.77
CA ASP A 201 -6.30 8.00 2.31
C ASP A 201 -5.03 8.53 3.01
N HIS A 202 -4.32 7.63 3.71
CA HIS A 202 -3.08 7.92 4.45
C HIS A 202 -1.98 6.95 4.05
N VAL A 203 -0.73 7.40 4.10
CA VAL A 203 0.43 6.59 3.79
C VAL A 203 1.56 6.80 4.78
N CYS A 204 2.20 5.71 5.18
CA CYS A 204 3.45 5.72 5.91
C CYS A 204 4.50 4.97 5.09
N ILE A 205 5.55 5.66 4.67
CA ILE A 205 6.67 5.06 3.95
C ILE A 205 7.76 4.69 4.94
N ILE A 206 8.15 3.43 4.96
CA ILE A 206 9.22 2.92 5.80
C ILE A 206 10.35 2.33 4.94
N ALA A 207 11.60 2.53 5.39
CA ALA A 207 12.75 1.85 4.82
C ALA A 207 13.78 1.57 5.92
N ARG A 208 14.42 0.40 5.85
CA ARG A 208 15.43 -0.04 6.84
C ARG A 208 14.94 0.08 8.29
N GLY A 209 13.67 -0.29 8.51
CA GLY A 209 13.04 -0.24 9.84
C GLY A 209 12.62 1.15 10.32
N LYS A 210 12.85 2.22 9.56
CA LYS A 210 12.58 3.61 9.97
C LYS A 210 11.48 4.24 9.13
N LYS A 211 10.68 5.10 9.76
CA LYS A 211 9.67 5.92 9.10
C LYS A 211 10.34 7.09 8.35
N LEU A 212 10.05 7.21 7.06
CA LEU A 212 10.53 8.30 6.21
C LEU A 212 9.47 9.38 6.00
N VAL A 213 8.21 8.95 5.82
CA VAL A 213 7.05 9.83 5.60
C VAL A 213 5.84 9.24 6.28
N ASP A 214 4.94 10.09 6.76
CA ASP A 214 3.66 9.71 7.34
C ASP A 214 2.68 10.89 7.22
N GLY A 215 1.49 10.65 6.67
CA GLY A 215 0.46 11.67 6.51
C GLY A 215 -0.65 11.26 5.56
N THR A 216 -1.56 12.19 5.27
CA THR A 216 -2.55 11.95 4.20
C THR A 216 -1.83 11.85 2.86
N LEU A 217 -2.37 11.04 1.94
CA LEU A 217 -1.80 10.92 0.59
C LEU A 217 -1.68 12.30 -0.09
N ALA A 218 -2.73 13.13 0.06
CA ALA A 218 -2.75 14.48 -0.47
C ALA A 218 -1.64 15.38 0.13
N ASP A 219 -1.42 15.33 1.44
CA ASP A 219 -0.37 16.15 2.08
C ASP A 219 1.04 15.67 1.68
N VAL A 220 1.25 14.35 1.63
CA VAL A 220 2.53 13.75 1.21
C VAL A 220 2.86 14.16 -0.24
N LYS A 221 1.89 14.18 -1.12
CA LYS A 221 2.06 14.66 -2.50
C LYS A 221 2.25 16.18 -2.56
N ARG A 222 1.41 16.94 -1.86
CA ARG A 222 1.44 18.42 -1.85
C ARG A 222 2.74 19.00 -1.30
N THR A 223 3.31 18.44 -0.23
CA THR A 223 4.60 18.91 0.32
C THR A 223 5.75 18.76 -0.67
N ARG A 224 5.55 18.03 -1.75
CA ARG A 224 6.50 17.78 -2.83
C ARG A 224 5.97 18.21 -4.20
N SER A 225 4.72 18.72 -4.26
CA SER A 225 4.13 19.32 -5.45
C SER A 225 4.62 20.74 -5.65
N GLY A 226 4.46 21.27 -6.85
CA GLY A 226 4.91 22.59 -7.24
C GLY A 226 6.31 22.61 -7.86
N HIS A 227 7.01 21.49 -7.83
CA HIS A 227 8.33 21.37 -8.43
C HIS A 227 8.37 20.49 -9.68
N HIS A 228 7.23 19.93 -10.12
CA HIS A 228 7.16 19.09 -11.32
C HIS A 228 6.18 19.65 -12.34
N VAL A 229 6.63 19.66 -13.60
CA VAL A 229 5.81 20.04 -14.75
C VAL A 229 5.81 18.89 -15.75
N LEU A 230 4.63 18.45 -16.16
CA LEU A 230 4.44 17.50 -17.26
C LEU A 230 4.15 18.27 -18.53
N VAL A 231 4.91 17.98 -19.58
CA VAL A 231 4.77 18.60 -20.89
C VAL A 231 4.61 17.52 -21.93
N ASN A 232 3.53 17.59 -22.73
CA ASN A 232 3.44 16.86 -23.99
C ASN A 232 3.50 17.86 -25.12
N PHE A 233 4.29 17.55 -26.14
CA PHE A 233 4.50 18.45 -27.29
C PHE A 233 4.39 17.66 -28.58
N ASP A 234 3.89 18.35 -29.63
CA ASP A 234 3.77 17.83 -30.97
C ASP A 234 4.90 18.40 -31.83
N GLY A 235 5.65 17.57 -32.57
CA GLY A 235 6.65 17.99 -33.50
C GLY A 235 8.11 17.80 -33.11
N ALA A 236 9.02 18.53 -33.73
CA ALA A 236 10.46 18.35 -33.53
C ALA A 236 10.96 18.97 -32.22
N ARG A 237 11.83 18.25 -31.52
CA ARG A 237 12.37 18.58 -30.20
C ARG A 237 13.24 19.84 -30.11
N GLY A 238 13.79 20.29 -31.21
CA GLY A 238 14.87 21.27 -31.37
C GLY A 238 15.05 22.33 -30.31
N ASP A 239 14.05 23.19 -30.12
CA ASP A 239 14.14 24.29 -29.15
C ASP A 239 13.64 23.89 -27.74
N ALA A 240 12.76 22.89 -27.61
CA ALA A 240 12.30 22.40 -26.32
C ALA A 240 13.44 21.77 -25.49
N ASP A 241 14.36 21.03 -26.14
CA ASP A 241 15.50 20.41 -25.48
C ASP A 241 16.43 21.44 -24.81
N ARG A 242 16.58 22.65 -25.44
CA ARG A 242 17.35 23.75 -24.83
C ARG A 242 16.67 24.30 -23.59
N ILE A 243 15.34 24.40 -23.60
CA ILE A 243 14.56 24.86 -22.43
C ILE A 243 14.62 23.82 -21.31
N PHE A 244 14.51 22.55 -21.65
CA PHE A 244 14.62 21.45 -20.67
C PHE A 244 16.03 21.32 -20.06
N ALA A 245 17.06 21.73 -20.80
CA ALA A 245 18.44 21.74 -20.31
C ALA A 245 18.81 23.00 -19.50
N ASP A 246 17.96 24.04 -19.48
CA ASP A 246 18.23 25.27 -18.73
C ASP A 246 18.08 25.02 -17.20
N ARG A 247 19.22 24.91 -16.52
CA ARG A 247 19.30 24.67 -15.08
C ARG A 247 18.67 25.77 -14.22
N ARG A 248 18.36 26.94 -14.77
CA ARG A 248 17.62 28.00 -14.06
C ARG A 248 16.14 27.72 -14.02
N LEU A 249 15.62 26.94 -14.99
CA LEU A 249 14.22 26.58 -15.10
C LEU A 249 13.95 25.18 -14.52
N ALA A 250 14.81 24.20 -14.81
CA ALA A 250 14.64 22.83 -14.36
C ALA A 250 15.96 22.23 -13.82
N THR A 251 15.91 21.64 -12.63
CA THR A 251 17.05 20.90 -12.05
C THR A 251 17.22 19.56 -12.73
N LYS A 252 16.13 18.94 -13.15
CA LYS A 252 16.10 17.65 -13.82
C LYS A 252 15.04 17.64 -14.91
N ALA A 253 15.34 17.01 -16.03
CA ALA A 253 14.42 16.76 -17.11
C ALA A 253 14.50 15.27 -17.51
N ASP A 254 13.36 14.59 -17.45
CA ASP A 254 13.19 13.22 -17.98
C ASP A 254 12.34 13.31 -19.24
N VAL A 255 12.97 13.05 -20.41
CA VAL A 255 12.35 13.28 -21.71
C VAL A 255 12.24 11.95 -22.47
N SER A 256 11.02 11.53 -22.75
CA SER A 256 10.70 10.31 -23.48
C SER A 256 9.74 10.59 -24.63
N GLY A 257 10.21 10.46 -25.87
CA GLY A 257 9.39 10.73 -27.06
C GLY A 257 8.89 12.18 -27.12
N GLN A 258 7.59 12.37 -27.07
CA GLN A 258 6.89 13.66 -27.06
C GLN A 258 6.43 14.07 -25.66
N TYR A 259 6.96 13.43 -24.62
CA TYR A 259 6.67 13.65 -23.22
C TYR A 259 7.93 14.10 -22.49
N ALA A 260 7.78 15.10 -21.63
CA ALA A 260 8.82 15.52 -20.71
C ALA A 260 8.25 15.72 -19.30
N GLU A 261 8.96 15.22 -18.30
CA GLU A 261 8.76 15.53 -16.89
C GLU A 261 9.93 16.40 -16.42
N LEU A 262 9.62 17.59 -15.94
CA LEU A 262 10.61 18.58 -15.52
C LEU A 262 10.50 18.80 -14.01
N GLU A 263 11.61 18.72 -13.30
CA GLU A 263 11.70 19.16 -11.91
C GLU A 263 12.16 20.62 -11.90
N LEU A 264 11.31 21.53 -11.42
CA LEU A 264 11.59 22.96 -11.40
C LEU A 264 12.80 23.27 -10.52
N ALA A 265 13.61 24.23 -10.96
CA ALA A 265 14.68 24.77 -10.13
C ALA A 265 14.10 25.56 -8.94
N PRO A 266 14.82 25.64 -7.80
CA PRO A 266 14.40 26.44 -6.66
C PRO A 266 14.12 27.91 -7.07
N GLY A 267 12.87 28.36 -6.87
CA GLY A 267 12.44 29.71 -7.24
C GLY A 267 12.00 29.87 -8.71
N ALA A 268 12.07 28.82 -9.53
CA ALA A 268 11.51 28.84 -10.88
C ALA A 268 10.00 28.68 -10.84
N ASP A 269 9.31 29.36 -11.75
CA ASP A 269 7.86 29.27 -11.93
C ASP A 269 7.55 28.44 -13.18
N ALA A 270 6.58 27.53 -13.09
CA ALA A 270 6.08 26.76 -14.21
C ALA A 270 5.63 27.65 -15.37
N GLN A 271 5.09 28.84 -15.08
CA GLN A 271 4.70 29.81 -16.09
C GLN A 271 5.88 30.26 -16.95
N GLN A 272 7.09 30.35 -16.39
CA GLN A 272 8.30 30.71 -17.15
C GLN A 272 8.65 29.62 -18.16
N ILE A 273 8.51 28.35 -17.77
CA ILE A 273 8.72 27.21 -18.68
C ILE A 273 7.65 27.22 -19.80
N LEU A 274 6.37 27.41 -19.42
CA LEU A 274 5.29 27.50 -20.41
C LEU A 274 5.55 28.62 -21.43
N GLN A 275 5.89 29.82 -20.97
CA GLN A 275 6.18 30.96 -21.82
C GLN A 275 7.40 30.71 -22.73
N ALA A 276 8.47 30.10 -22.20
CA ALA A 276 9.65 29.75 -22.96
C ALA A 276 9.31 28.75 -24.08
N LEU A 277 8.53 27.70 -23.77
CA LEU A 277 8.10 26.69 -24.74
C LEU A 277 7.19 27.29 -25.83
N VAL A 278 6.21 28.11 -25.44
CA VAL A 278 5.34 28.80 -26.41
C VAL A 278 6.14 29.76 -27.30
N SER A 279 7.07 30.52 -26.71
CA SER A 279 7.93 31.48 -27.46
C SER A 279 8.90 30.79 -28.41
N SER A 280 9.29 29.55 -28.13
CA SER A 280 10.11 28.73 -29.04
C SER A 280 9.33 28.14 -30.22
N GLY A 281 8.01 28.35 -30.27
CA GLY A 281 7.13 27.78 -31.29
C GLY A 281 6.75 26.33 -31.06
N ALA A 282 7.02 25.76 -29.88
CA ALA A 282 6.62 24.41 -29.54
C ALA A 282 5.07 24.29 -29.46
N ARG A 283 4.52 23.29 -30.13
CA ARG A 283 3.09 22.97 -30.03
C ARG A 283 2.88 22.06 -28.84
N LEU A 284 2.22 22.61 -27.80
CA LEU A 284 1.92 21.84 -26.58
C LEU A 284 0.55 21.20 -26.69
N SER A 285 0.47 19.89 -26.49
CA SER A 285 -0.80 19.17 -26.35
C SER A 285 -1.20 19.02 -24.86
N ARG A 286 -0.24 19.14 -23.93
CA ARG A 286 -0.49 19.13 -22.48
C ARG A 286 0.61 19.92 -21.76
N PHE A 287 0.19 20.74 -20.81
CA PHE A 287 1.06 21.36 -19.82
C PHE A 287 0.34 21.31 -18.48
N GLU A 288 0.94 20.65 -17.52
CA GLU A 288 0.31 20.40 -16.22
C GLU A 288 1.35 20.51 -15.10
N LEU A 289 1.00 21.27 -14.06
CA LEU A 289 1.69 21.20 -12.79
C LEU A 289 1.32 19.84 -12.17
N ALA A 290 2.26 18.92 -12.20
CA ALA A 290 2.01 17.57 -11.70
C ALA A 290 2.39 17.47 -10.22
N GLU A 291 1.51 16.82 -9.48
CA GLU A 291 1.90 16.24 -8.21
C GLU A 291 2.78 15.02 -8.49
N PRO A 292 3.92 14.87 -7.80
CA PRO A 292 4.76 13.69 -7.99
C PRO A 292 3.98 12.42 -7.64
N SER A 293 4.19 11.35 -8.40
CA SER A 293 3.66 10.04 -8.05
C SER A 293 4.28 9.55 -6.74
N LEU A 294 3.57 8.70 -6.00
CA LEU A 294 4.16 8.05 -4.82
C LEU A 294 5.44 7.28 -5.15
N ASN A 295 5.53 6.72 -6.34
CA ASN A 295 6.73 6.03 -6.81
C ASN A 295 7.92 6.98 -6.89
N LYS A 296 7.72 8.17 -7.45
CA LYS A 296 8.76 9.21 -7.50
C LYS A 296 9.19 9.64 -6.11
N ILE A 297 8.22 9.95 -5.25
CA ILE A 297 8.47 10.31 -3.84
C ILE A 297 9.28 9.22 -3.13
N PHE A 298 8.93 7.95 -3.37
CA PHE A 298 9.62 6.81 -2.80
C PHE A 298 11.09 6.74 -3.26
N ILE A 299 11.34 6.84 -4.58
CA ILE A 299 12.69 6.82 -5.15
C ILE A 299 13.54 7.97 -4.59
N ASP A 300 12.98 9.17 -4.50
CA ASP A 300 13.69 10.35 -3.98
C ASP A 300 14.06 10.21 -2.49
N LEU A 301 13.23 9.49 -1.70
CA LEU A 301 13.47 9.26 -0.27
C LEU A 301 14.45 8.13 0.03
N VAL A 302 14.37 7.07 -0.74
CA VAL A 302 15.06 5.80 -0.43
C VAL A 302 16.35 5.68 -1.25
N GLY A 303 16.44 6.42 -2.35
CA GLY A 303 17.50 6.35 -3.35
C GLY A 303 17.29 5.22 -4.36
N PRO A 304 17.89 5.33 -5.55
CA PRO A 304 17.69 4.37 -6.65
C PRO A 304 18.14 2.95 -6.32
N GLU A 305 19.16 2.78 -5.48
CA GLU A 305 19.69 1.45 -5.09
C GLU A 305 18.72 0.63 -4.24
N ALA A 306 17.85 1.28 -3.47
CA ALA A 306 16.88 0.60 -2.60
C ALA A 306 15.53 0.41 -3.28
N ALA A 307 15.28 1.08 -4.40
CA ALA A 307 14.08 0.91 -5.21
C ALA A 307 14.11 -0.37 -6.08
N HIS A 308 15.32 -0.92 -6.35
CA HIS A 308 15.53 -2.13 -7.13
C HIS A 308 16.50 -3.09 -6.41
N PRO A 309 16.03 -3.83 -5.39
CA PRO A 309 16.87 -4.76 -4.63
C PRO A 309 17.48 -5.89 -5.50
N ASP A 310 16.90 -6.19 -6.65
CA ASP A 310 17.37 -7.21 -7.59
C ASP A 310 18.58 -6.78 -8.45
N MET A 311 19.03 -5.53 -8.36
CA MET A 311 20.21 -5.02 -9.06
C MET A 311 21.49 -5.02 -8.21
N ARG A 312 21.55 -5.76 -7.12
CA ARG A 312 22.84 -5.98 -6.46
C ARG A 312 23.71 -6.87 -7.33
N PRO A 313 24.93 -6.44 -7.73
CA PRO A 313 25.87 -7.38 -8.34
C PRO A 313 26.11 -8.51 -7.34
N GLU A 314 25.95 -9.76 -7.79
CA GLU A 314 26.37 -10.93 -7.03
C GLU A 314 27.82 -10.70 -6.58
N VAL A 315 28.02 -10.53 -5.28
CA VAL A 315 29.34 -10.56 -4.70
C VAL A 315 29.80 -12.01 -4.82
N ALA A 316 30.61 -12.27 -5.82
CA ALA A 316 31.26 -13.55 -6.02
C ALA A 316 31.99 -13.91 -4.72
N HIS A 317 31.52 -14.91 -4.03
CA HIS A 317 32.28 -15.56 -2.95
C HIS A 317 33.41 -16.34 -3.61
N ALA A 318 34.62 -15.80 -3.46
CA ALA A 318 35.86 -16.52 -3.72
C ALA A 318 36.22 -17.38 -2.49
#